data_795d44af2bd13ef8006db08d9c436c70
#
_entry.id   795d44af2bd13ef8006db08d9c436c70
#
_cell.length_a   1.000
_cell.length_b   1.000
_cell.length_c   1.000
_cell.angle_alpha   90.00
_cell.angle_beta   90.00
_cell.angle_gamma   90.00
#
_symmetry.space_group_name_H-M   'P 1'
#
loop_
_entity.id
_entity.type
_entity.pdbx_description
1 polymer ?
#
loop_
_entity_poly.entity_id
_entity_poly.type
_entity_poly.pdbx_seq_one_letter_code
_entity_poly.pdbx_strand_id
1 'polypeptide(L)'
;MNDIRIIKQSEYDDAKRVWRLCFPDDSDEFIDYYFARRTSPELILGAFSRCGELIGTLHLLPREISFLGHPKRICFVAGVGTVPSMRHKGIASAMFEAAYPLMKKRGFCASILQPFNVGFYERLGYEPFVYAGIGEINTACLLGVPLPCVVAPDADKMLSIYNAFMRPFTGFALRDKACFENLISEFSLSGSVTVMTENSYAFCCIEGSCANVYESAGDITTSLTLLASRYSSVKALVPTLYSDVFGVKQSVFNMIKVIDEDVLISHTGFSTAAEAVAHAKKTALSFDKY
;
A
#
# COMPACT_ATOMS: atom_id res chain seq x y z
N MET A 1 13.87 -7.02 28.37
CA MET A 1 12.70 -6.98 27.47
C MET A 1 12.52 -5.52 27.09
N ASN A 2 12.34 -5.20 25.84
CA ASN A 2 12.04 -3.83 25.41
C ASN A 2 10.58 -3.53 25.80
N ASP A 3 10.29 -2.27 26.18
CA ASP A 3 8.92 -1.81 26.35
C ASP A 3 8.30 -1.60 24.99
N ILE A 4 7.16 -2.27 24.69
CA ILE A 4 6.47 -2.14 23.41
C ILE A 4 5.05 -1.68 23.69
N ARG A 5 4.71 -0.48 23.23
CA ARG A 5 3.43 0.17 23.48
C ARG A 5 3.09 1.21 22.40
N ILE A 6 1.85 1.65 22.39
CA ILE A 6 1.44 2.82 21.60
C ILE A 6 2.23 4.04 22.11
N ILE A 7 2.76 4.83 21.20
CA ILE A 7 3.51 6.03 21.53
C ILE A 7 2.61 7.13 22.09
N LYS A 8 3.20 8.03 22.87
CA LYS A 8 2.51 9.24 23.37
C LYS A 8 2.66 10.38 22.35
N GLN A 9 1.82 11.40 22.47
CA GLN A 9 1.93 12.61 21.66
C GLN A 9 3.32 13.26 21.75
N SER A 10 3.94 13.26 22.94
CA SER A 10 5.29 13.81 23.15
C SER A 10 6.41 13.00 22.48
N GLU A 11 6.12 11.78 21.99
CA GLU A 11 7.08 10.88 21.32
C GLU A 11 6.89 10.88 19.79
N TYR A 12 6.00 11.74 19.28
CA TYR A 12 5.66 11.75 17.85
C TYR A 12 6.83 12.20 16.95
N ASP A 13 7.61 13.17 17.42
CA ASP A 13 8.81 13.62 16.72
C ASP A 13 9.92 12.56 16.75
N ASP A 14 10.00 11.76 17.82
CA ASP A 14 10.90 10.60 17.87
C ASP A 14 10.51 9.54 16.84
N ALA A 15 9.21 9.29 16.61
CA ALA A 15 8.74 8.40 15.57
C ALA A 15 9.15 8.90 14.17
N LYS A 16 9.07 10.21 13.93
CA LYS A 16 9.56 10.85 12.71
C LYS A 16 11.07 10.66 12.53
N ARG A 17 11.83 10.82 13.60
CA ARG A 17 13.28 10.56 13.62
C ARG A 17 13.59 9.11 13.28
N VAL A 18 12.86 8.14 13.88
CA VAL A 18 13.05 6.72 13.57
C VAL A 18 12.72 6.43 12.10
N TRP A 19 11.68 7.06 11.55
CA TRP A 19 11.35 6.93 10.14
C TRP A 19 12.52 7.35 9.23
N ARG A 20 13.07 8.56 9.42
CA ARG A 20 14.23 9.06 8.65
C ARG A 20 15.43 8.11 8.69
N LEU A 21 15.69 7.50 9.86
CA LEU A 21 16.79 6.54 10.01
C LEU A 21 16.54 5.20 9.32
N CYS A 22 15.27 4.80 9.16
CA CYS A 22 14.89 3.51 8.62
C CYS A 22 14.60 3.55 7.12
N PHE A 23 14.14 4.70 6.62
CA PHE A 23 13.70 4.94 5.23
C PHE A 23 14.41 6.18 4.66
N PRO A 24 15.74 6.07 4.41
CA PRO A 24 16.56 7.23 3.99
C PRO A 24 16.23 7.74 2.57
N ASP A 25 15.51 6.94 1.76
CA ASP A 25 15.12 7.32 0.41
C ASP A 25 13.85 8.19 0.38
N ASP A 26 13.11 8.25 1.49
CA ASP A 26 11.93 9.11 1.62
C ASP A 26 12.35 10.57 1.83
N SER A 27 11.79 11.50 1.06
CA SER A 27 12.04 12.94 1.22
C SER A 27 11.44 13.47 2.52
N ASP A 28 12.05 14.53 3.09
CA ASP A 28 11.48 15.21 4.25
C ASP A 28 10.06 15.74 3.98
N GLU A 29 9.78 16.21 2.76
CA GLU A 29 8.46 16.68 2.32
C GLU A 29 7.42 15.54 2.42
N PHE A 30 7.77 14.34 1.93
CA PHE A 30 6.90 13.16 2.04
C PHE A 30 6.70 12.75 3.50
N ILE A 31 7.78 12.70 4.30
CA ILE A 31 7.71 12.33 5.72
C ILE A 31 6.78 13.32 6.47
N ASP A 32 6.92 14.61 6.23
CA ASP A 32 6.08 15.65 6.85
C ASP A 32 4.61 15.49 6.44
N TYR A 33 4.34 15.24 5.16
CA TYR A 33 3.00 14.94 4.67
C TYR A 33 2.42 13.68 5.34
N TYR A 34 3.17 12.56 5.35
CA TYR A 34 2.73 11.29 5.92
C TYR A 34 2.35 11.42 7.39
N PHE A 35 3.21 12.05 8.20
CA PHE A 35 2.96 12.26 9.63
C PHE A 35 1.84 13.27 9.90
N ALA A 36 1.60 14.21 9.00
CA ALA A 36 0.51 15.19 9.14
C ALA A 36 -0.86 14.64 8.69
N ARG A 37 -0.90 13.68 7.74
CA ARG A 37 -2.14 13.32 7.04
C ARG A 37 -2.50 11.84 7.10
N ARG A 38 -1.52 10.93 7.28
CA ARG A 38 -1.75 9.49 7.14
C ARG A 38 -1.69 8.72 8.44
N THR A 39 -1.05 9.27 9.47
CA THR A 39 -0.87 8.61 10.75
C THR A 39 -1.04 9.58 11.92
N SER A 40 -1.07 9.04 13.14
CA SER A 40 -1.19 9.77 14.39
C SER A 40 -0.60 8.92 15.52
N PRO A 41 -0.26 9.48 16.69
CA PRO A 41 0.41 8.74 17.77
C PRO A 41 -0.31 7.45 18.17
N GLU A 42 -1.63 7.46 18.23
CA GLU A 42 -2.44 6.29 18.62
C GLU A 42 -2.40 5.14 17.59
N LEU A 43 -1.91 5.41 16.39
CA LEU A 43 -1.71 4.42 15.32
C LEU A 43 -0.28 3.88 15.27
N ILE A 44 0.62 4.36 16.11
CA ILE A 44 2.03 3.95 16.09
C ILE A 44 2.36 3.12 17.32
N LEU A 45 2.74 1.87 17.09
CA LEU A 45 3.35 1.01 18.11
C LEU A 45 4.86 1.26 18.10
N GLY A 46 5.40 1.65 19.25
CA GLY A 46 6.81 1.93 19.45
C GLY A 46 7.48 0.84 20.29
N ALA A 47 8.72 0.50 19.94
CA ALA A 47 9.62 -0.29 20.77
C ALA A 47 10.65 0.64 21.42
N PHE A 48 10.79 0.56 22.76
CA PHE A 48 11.66 1.42 23.54
C PHE A 48 12.83 0.64 24.14
N SER A 49 14.00 1.25 24.13
CA SER A 49 15.18 0.73 24.82
C SER A 49 15.00 0.77 26.34
N ARG A 50 15.92 0.14 27.07
CA ARG A 50 15.93 0.20 28.56
C ARG A 50 16.12 1.63 29.09
N CYS A 51 16.69 2.52 28.30
CA CYS A 51 16.88 3.94 28.65
C CYS A 51 15.69 4.81 28.23
N GLY A 52 14.62 4.21 27.70
CA GLY A 52 13.42 4.93 27.27
C GLY A 52 13.49 5.55 25.87
N GLU A 53 14.56 5.28 25.10
CA GLU A 53 14.69 5.78 23.72
C GLU A 53 13.82 4.95 22.75
N LEU A 54 13.10 5.61 21.84
CA LEU A 54 12.36 4.95 20.76
C LEU A 54 13.35 4.39 19.72
N ILE A 55 13.35 3.06 19.56
CA ILE A 55 14.29 2.30 18.71
C ILE A 55 13.62 1.55 17.57
N GLY A 56 12.31 1.54 17.51
CA GLY A 56 11.55 0.94 16.41
C GLY A 56 10.10 1.40 16.39
N THR A 57 9.50 1.37 15.21
CA THR A 57 8.10 1.73 14.99
C THR A 57 7.39 0.71 14.12
N LEU A 58 6.08 0.57 14.31
CA LEU A 58 5.16 -0.19 13.48
C LEU A 58 3.82 0.58 13.45
N HIS A 59 3.38 1.01 12.26
CA HIS A 59 2.16 1.80 12.11
C HIS A 59 0.96 0.90 11.81
N LEU A 60 -0.13 1.12 12.53
CA LEU A 60 -1.37 0.34 12.49
C LEU A 60 -2.46 1.16 11.79
N LEU A 61 -2.42 1.23 10.47
CA LEU A 61 -3.32 2.08 9.69
C LEU A 61 -4.67 1.40 9.45
N PRO A 62 -5.79 1.93 9.97
CA PRO A 62 -7.12 1.40 9.66
C PRO A 62 -7.42 1.56 8.18
N ARG A 63 -7.94 0.50 7.55
CA ARG A 63 -8.47 0.52 6.19
C ARG A 63 -9.74 -0.30 6.12
N GLU A 64 -10.60 0.05 5.19
CA GLU A 64 -11.73 -0.76 4.80
C GLU A 64 -11.50 -1.27 3.39
N ILE A 65 -11.63 -2.58 3.20
CA ILE A 65 -11.41 -3.23 1.90
C ILE A 65 -12.69 -3.94 1.44
N SER A 66 -12.84 -4.12 0.12
CA SER A 66 -13.78 -5.07 -0.44
C SER A 66 -13.16 -6.47 -0.41
N PHE A 67 -13.64 -7.34 0.45
CA PHE A 67 -13.21 -8.74 0.51
C PHE A 67 -14.35 -9.64 0.06
N LEU A 68 -14.21 -10.25 -1.11
CA LEU A 68 -15.25 -11.08 -1.74
C LEU A 68 -16.61 -10.36 -1.84
N GLY A 69 -16.58 -9.06 -2.19
CA GLY A 69 -17.78 -8.23 -2.32
C GLY A 69 -18.32 -7.65 -1.01
N HIS A 70 -17.71 -7.96 0.13
CA HIS A 70 -18.15 -7.47 1.44
C HIS A 70 -17.12 -6.50 2.04
N PRO A 71 -17.57 -5.39 2.66
CA PRO A 71 -16.68 -4.49 3.37
C PRO A 71 -16.07 -5.16 4.58
N LYS A 72 -14.74 -5.08 4.71
CA LYS A 72 -13.99 -5.63 5.84
C LYS A 72 -13.01 -4.61 6.37
N ARG A 73 -13.02 -4.42 7.68
CA ARG A 73 -12.09 -3.54 8.38
C ARG A 73 -10.79 -4.28 8.67
N ILE A 74 -9.70 -3.81 8.07
CA ILE A 74 -8.36 -4.39 8.21
C ILE A 74 -7.37 -3.38 8.79
N CYS A 75 -6.26 -3.90 9.32
CA CYS A 75 -5.10 -3.12 9.66
C CYS A 75 -4.08 -3.18 8.53
N PHE A 76 -3.82 -2.07 7.84
CA PHE A 76 -2.68 -1.98 6.95
C PHE A 76 -1.44 -1.62 7.76
N VAL A 77 -0.43 -2.50 7.76
CA VAL A 77 0.81 -2.29 8.51
C VAL A 77 1.82 -1.59 7.62
N ALA A 78 2.27 -0.43 8.08
CA ALA A 78 3.28 0.39 7.42
C ALA A 78 4.38 0.83 8.40
N GLY A 79 5.41 1.49 7.93
CA GLY A 79 6.45 2.09 8.77
C GLY A 79 7.12 1.12 9.74
N VAL A 80 7.29 -0.15 9.32
CA VAL A 80 7.98 -1.17 10.15
C VAL A 80 9.47 -0.89 10.11
N GLY A 81 9.95 -0.18 11.10
CA GLY A 81 11.34 0.24 11.20
C GLY A 81 11.99 -0.18 12.52
N THR A 82 13.27 -0.51 12.45
CA THR A 82 14.16 -0.64 13.62
C THR A 82 15.42 0.14 13.30
N VAL A 83 15.84 1.03 14.21
CA VAL A 83 17.04 1.83 14.01
C VAL A 83 18.25 0.93 13.71
N PRO A 84 19.14 1.31 12.77
CA PRO A 84 20.19 0.43 12.25
C PRO A 84 21.03 -0.29 13.31
N SER A 85 21.41 0.39 14.39
CA SER A 85 22.20 -0.15 15.49
C SER A 85 21.49 -1.22 16.33
N MET A 86 20.17 -1.35 16.17
CA MET A 86 19.34 -2.28 16.94
C MET A 86 18.72 -3.39 16.07
N ARG A 87 19.07 -3.44 14.78
CA ARG A 87 18.61 -4.51 13.87
C ARG A 87 19.14 -5.89 14.30
N HIS A 88 18.50 -6.93 13.79
CA HIS A 88 18.83 -8.35 14.04
C HIS A 88 18.69 -8.81 15.51
N LYS A 89 18.00 -8.02 16.36
CA LYS A 89 17.75 -8.34 17.78
C LYS A 89 16.29 -8.78 18.05
N GLY A 90 15.53 -9.11 17.01
CA GLY A 90 14.13 -9.58 17.12
C GLY A 90 13.10 -8.49 17.45
N ILE A 91 13.48 -7.20 17.42
CA ILE A 91 12.59 -6.08 17.81
C ILE A 91 11.37 -6.02 16.92
N ALA A 92 11.52 -6.11 15.58
CA ALA A 92 10.40 -6.09 14.67
C ALA A 92 9.41 -7.22 14.94
N SER A 93 9.90 -8.46 15.12
CA SER A 93 9.04 -9.61 15.47
C SER A 93 8.29 -9.39 16.78
N ALA A 94 8.95 -8.86 17.80
CA ALA A 94 8.33 -8.56 19.08
C ALA A 94 7.23 -7.47 18.94
N MET A 95 7.44 -6.47 18.09
CA MET A 95 6.40 -5.48 17.79
C MET A 95 5.18 -6.11 17.10
N PHE A 96 5.37 -7.03 16.15
CA PHE A 96 4.24 -7.75 15.52
C PHE A 96 3.46 -8.59 16.54
N GLU A 97 4.15 -9.34 17.43
CA GLU A 97 3.49 -10.12 18.47
C GLU A 97 2.67 -9.24 19.43
N ALA A 98 3.16 -8.06 19.77
CA ALA A 98 2.42 -7.09 20.57
C ALA A 98 1.25 -6.43 19.79
N ALA A 99 1.38 -6.33 18.47
CA ALA A 99 0.37 -5.70 17.62
C ALA A 99 -0.87 -6.58 17.42
N TYR A 100 -0.74 -7.92 17.32
CA TYR A 100 -1.87 -8.80 17.01
C TYR A 100 -3.04 -8.72 18.01
N PRO A 101 -2.82 -8.81 19.34
CA PRO A 101 -3.90 -8.61 20.31
C PRO A 101 -4.53 -7.23 20.22
N LEU A 102 -3.72 -6.21 19.93
CA LEU A 102 -4.20 -4.84 19.77
C LEU A 102 -5.06 -4.67 18.52
N MET A 103 -4.67 -5.30 17.40
CA MET A 103 -5.46 -5.35 16.16
C MET A 103 -6.82 -6.00 16.42
N LYS A 104 -6.84 -7.17 17.08
CA LYS A 104 -8.10 -7.87 17.41
C LYS A 104 -8.99 -7.02 18.31
N LYS A 105 -8.42 -6.40 19.37
CA LYS A 105 -9.14 -5.50 20.26
C LYS A 105 -9.75 -4.29 19.54
N ARG A 106 -9.10 -3.82 18.46
CA ARG A 106 -9.58 -2.71 17.62
C ARG A 106 -10.58 -3.14 16.55
N GLY A 107 -10.95 -4.43 16.49
CA GLY A 107 -11.94 -4.99 15.56
C GLY A 107 -11.42 -5.15 14.14
N PHE A 108 -10.11 -5.32 13.93
CA PHE A 108 -9.58 -5.67 12.64
C PHE A 108 -9.67 -7.18 12.39
N CYS A 109 -10.24 -7.59 11.25
CA CYS A 109 -10.35 -9.00 10.90
C CYS A 109 -9.09 -9.58 10.26
N ALA A 110 -8.27 -8.73 9.63
CA ALA A 110 -7.01 -9.12 9.02
C ALA A 110 -5.99 -8.00 9.13
N SER A 111 -4.71 -8.37 9.00
CA SER A 111 -3.59 -7.47 8.79
C SER A 111 -3.06 -7.65 7.37
N ILE A 112 -2.86 -6.55 6.65
CA ILE A 112 -2.28 -6.53 5.31
C ILE A 112 -1.04 -5.64 5.33
N LEU A 113 -0.03 -6.00 4.55
CA LEU A 113 1.19 -5.23 4.39
C LEU A 113 1.82 -5.44 3.01
N GLN A 114 2.68 -4.51 2.61
CA GLN A 114 3.60 -4.69 1.50
C GLN A 114 4.94 -5.23 2.04
N PRO A 115 5.37 -6.44 1.62
CA PRO A 115 6.57 -7.05 2.18
C PRO A 115 7.86 -6.47 1.58
N PHE A 116 8.82 -6.11 2.41
CA PHE A 116 10.20 -5.90 1.97
C PHE A 116 10.97 -7.23 1.82
N ASN A 117 10.55 -8.27 2.55
CA ASN A 117 11.09 -9.62 2.49
C ASN A 117 9.98 -10.62 2.83
N VAL A 118 9.52 -11.38 1.83
CA VAL A 118 8.41 -12.34 1.98
C VAL A 118 8.70 -13.35 3.09
N GLY A 119 9.88 -13.98 3.11
CA GLY A 119 10.22 -15.01 4.09
C GLY A 119 10.30 -14.49 5.54
N PHE A 120 10.54 -13.20 5.75
CA PHE A 120 10.43 -12.60 7.09
C PHE A 120 8.99 -12.60 7.57
N TYR A 121 8.06 -12.18 6.73
CA TYR A 121 6.64 -12.11 7.10
C TYR A 121 5.95 -13.47 7.13
N GLU A 122 6.38 -14.44 6.32
CA GLU A 122 5.90 -15.83 6.42
C GLU A 122 6.15 -16.41 7.82
N ARG A 123 7.33 -16.16 8.41
CA ARG A 123 7.63 -16.57 9.80
C ARG A 123 6.75 -15.90 10.86
N LEU A 124 6.12 -14.78 10.52
CA LEU A 124 5.14 -14.07 11.36
C LEU A 124 3.69 -14.52 11.08
N GLY A 125 3.51 -15.51 10.19
CA GLY A 125 2.21 -16.08 9.83
C GLY A 125 1.44 -15.28 8.78
N TYR A 126 2.11 -14.42 8.02
CA TYR A 126 1.55 -13.83 6.82
C TYR A 126 1.71 -14.77 5.63
N GLU A 127 0.78 -14.69 4.69
CA GLU A 127 0.86 -15.40 3.42
C GLU A 127 0.70 -14.42 2.24
N PRO A 128 1.29 -14.71 1.07
CA PRO A 128 1.06 -13.92 -0.13
C PRO A 128 -0.43 -13.79 -0.45
N PHE A 129 -0.88 -12.57 -0.73
CA PHE A 129 -2.31 -12.30 -0.98
C PHE A 129 -2.53 -11.63 -2.33
N VAL A 130 -1.89 -10.49 -2.59
CA VAL A 130 -1.96 -9.80 -3.88
C VAL A 130 -0.67 -10.04 -4.64
N TYR A 131 -0.80 -10.46 -5.89
CA TYR A 131 0.28 -10.47 -6.86
C TYR A 131 0.06 -9.36 -7.87
N ALA A 132 1.13 -8.72 -8.33
CA ALA A 132 1.09 -7.70 -9.36
C ALA A 132 2.28 -7.84 -10.32
N GLY A 133 2.12 -7.38 -11.54
CA GLY A 133 3.23 -7.14 -12.45
C GLY A 133 3.95 -5.85 -12.02
N ILE A 134 5.25 -5.94 -11.74
CA ILE A 134 6.04 -4.79 -11.28
C ILE A 134 7.32 -4.73 -12.08
N GLY A 135 7.59 -3.59 -12.68
CA GLY A 135 8.84 -3.38 -13.42
C GLY A 135 8.71 -2.41 -14.57
N GLU A 136 9.77 -2.31 -15.36
CA GLU A 136 9.81 -1.53 -16.58
C GLU A 136 8.94 -2.19 -17.64
N ILE A 137 7.99 -1.42 -18.20
CA ILE A 137 7.06 -1.94 -19.20
C ILE A 137 7.73 -1.97 -20.59
N ASN A 138 7.34 -2.96 -21.38
CA ASN A 138 7.68 -3.01 -22.80
C ASN A 138 6.82 -2.00 -23.56
N THR A 139 7.39 -0.84 -23.88
CA THR A 139 6.66 0.22 -24.60
C THR A 139 6.31 -0.11 -26.05
N ALA A 140 6.88 -1.19 -26.61
CA ALA A 140 6.51 -1.63 -27.97
C ALA A 140 5.04 -2.04 -28.08
N CYS A 141 4.42 -2.51 -27.01
CA CYS A 141 2.99 -2.82 -26.98
C CYS A 141 2.08 -1.58 -27.03
N LEU A 142 2.66 -0.38 -26.86
CA LEU A 142 1.95 0.89 -26.88
C LEU A 142 2.05 1.58 -28.27
N LEU A 143 2.81 1.01 -29.22
CA LEU A 143 2.95 1.57 -30.54
C LEU A 143 1.60 1.58 -31.29
N GLY A 144 1.28 2.73 -31.88
CA GLY A 144 0.01 2.92 -32.60
C GLY A 144 -1.20 3.25 -31.72
N VAL A 145 -1.05 3.25 -30.40
CA VAL A 145 -2.10 3.75 -29.50
C VAL A 145 -2.15 5.28 -29.61
N PRO A 146 -3.31 5.88 -29.92
CA PRO A 146 -3.44 7.34 -30.03
C PRO A 146 -3.10 8.02 -28.70
N LEU A 147 -2.42 9.16 -28.74
CA LEU A 147 -2.19 9.97 -27.56
C LEU A 147 -3.53 10.55 -27.07
N PRO A 148 -3.88 10.32 -25.79
CA PRO A 148 -5.13 10.81 -25.24
C PRO A 148 -5.09 12.31 -24.93
N CYS A 149 -6.26 12.93 -24.88
CA CYS A 149 -6.42 14.22 -24.26
C CYS A 149 -6.19 14.13 -22.75
N VAL A 150 -5.33 15.00 -22.23
CA VAL A 150 -5.11 15.16 -20.79
C VAL A 150 -6.15 16.11 -20.23
N VAL A 151 -6.75 15.73 -19.11
CA VAL A 151 -7.68 16.57 -18.35
C VAL A 151 -7.13 16.85 -16.96
N ALA A 152 -7.63 17.90 -16.32
CA ALA A 152 -7.25 18.20 -14.94
C ALA A 152 -7.70 17.07 -14.00
N PRO A 153 -6.91 16.74 -12.97
CA PRO A 153 -7.31 15.78 -11.95
C PRO A 153 -8.64 16.16 -11.29
N ASP A 154 -9.55 15.21 -11.21
CA ASP A 154 -10.88 15.34 -10.63
C ASP A 154 -11.18 14.13 -9.75
N ALA A 155 -11.37 14.38 -8.44
CA ALA A 155 -11.54 13.31 -7.45
C ALA A 155 -12.82 12.49 -7.65
N ASP A 156 -13.94 13.11 -8.04
CA ASP A 156 -15.19 12.39 -8.28
C ASP A 156 -15.07 11.46 -9.50
N LYS A 157 -14.45 11.96 -10.56
CA LYS A 157 -14.22 11.19 -11.79
C LYS A 157 -13.21 10.07 -11.55
N MET A 158 -12.11 10.32 -10.80
CA MET A 158 -11.16 9.29 -10.41
C MET A 158 -11.82 8.20 -9.57
N LEU A 159 -12.65 8.56 -8.61
CA LEU A 159 -13.42 7.60 -7.81
C LEU A 159 -14.33 6.73 -8.71
N SER A 160 -15.02 7.34 -9.68
CA SER A 160 -15.87 6.61 -10.62
C SER A 160 -15.05 5.62 -11.47
N ILE A 161 -13.90 6.05 -12.02
CA ILE A 161 -12.98 5.20 -12.78
C ILE A 161 -12.45 4.05 -11.89
N TYR A 162 -12.02 4.36 -10.67
CA TYR A 162 -11.52 3.38 -9.71
C TYR A 162 -12.56 2.31 -9.41
N ASN A 163 -13.78 2.70 -9.04
CA ASN A 163 -14.84 1.78 -8.70
C ASN A 163 -15.23 0.87 -9.88
N ALA A 164 -15.30 1.43 -11.09
CA ALA A 164 -15.55 0.65 -12.30
C ALA A 164 -14.42 -0.35 -12.59
N PHE A 165 -13.16 0.08 -12.45
CA PHE A 165 -11.98 -0.73 -12.70
C PHE A 165 -11.83 -1.85 -11.66
N MET A 166 -12.07 -1.55 -10.37
CA MET A 166 -11.90 -2.50 -9.27
C MET A 166 -13.04 -3.49 -9.12
N ARG A 167 -14.17 -3.28 -9.80
CA ARG A 167 -15.37 -4.12 -9.68
C ARG A 167 -15.13 -5.64 -9.83
N PRO A 168 -14.26 -6.15 -10.75
CA PRO A 168 -14.01 -7.58 -10.89
C PRO A 168 -13.03 -8.14 -9.86
N PHE A 169 -12.43 -7.30 -9.02
CA PHE A 169 -11.37 -7.66 -8.09
C PHE A 169 -11.86 -7.73 -6.65
N THR A 170 -11.01 -8.25 -5.76
CA THR A 170 -11.18 -8.28 -4.31
C THR A 170 -9.89 -7.86 -3.59
N GLY A 171 -9.97 -7.52 -2.32
CA GLY A 171 -8.82 -7.12 -1.51
C GLY A 171 -8.40 -5.66 -1.68
N PHE A 172 -9.14 -4.88 -2.46
CA PHE A 172 -8.85 -3.47 -2.71
C PHE A 172 -9.51 -2.56 -1.65
N ALA A 173 -8.87 -1.41 -1.38
CA ALA A 173 -9.42 -0.42 -0.46
C ALA A 173 -10.74 0.16 -0.97
N LEU A 174 -11.72 0.25 -0.10
CA LEU A 174 -12.93 1.04 -0.34
C LEU A 174 -12.57 2.52 -0.16
N ARG A 175 -12.71 3.30 -1.21
CA ARG A 175 -12.32 4.71 -1.25
C ARG A 175 -13.54 5.60 -1.44
N ASP A 176 -13.42 6.80 -0.92
CA ASP A 176 -14.34 7.90 -1.14
C ASP A 176 -13.64 9.06 -1.88
N LYS A 177 -14.38 10.13 -2.11
CA LYS A 177 -13.86 11.34 -2.74
C LYS A 177 -12.69 11.93 -1.96
N ALA A 178 -12.79 11.99 -0.63
CA ALA A 178 -11.74 12.56 0.22
C ALA A 178 -10.42 11.78 0.10
N CYS A 179 -10.49 10.46 -0.08
CA CYS A 179 -9.31 9.65 -0.41
C CYS A 179 -8.61 10.14 -1.68
N PHE A 180 -9.36 10.43 -2.76
CA PHE A 180 -8.77 10.91 -4.02
C PHE A 180 -8.27 12.34 -3.92
N GLU A 181 -8.95 13.22 -3.19
CA GLU A 181 -8.46 14.57 -2.89
C GLU A 181 -7.10 14.53 -2.15
N ASN A 182 -6.96 13.63 -1.18
CA ASN A 182 -5.69 13.41 -0.49
C ASN A 182 -4.61 12.82 -1.41
N LEU A 183 -4.93 11.84 -2.27
CA LEU A 183 -3.99 11.29 -3.24
C LEU A 183 -3.53 12.34 -4.25
N ILE A 184 -4.44 13.14 -4.80
CA ILE A 184 -4.08 14.25 -5.70
C ILE A 184 -3.14 15.22 -4.99
N SER A 185 -3.41 15.56 -3.73
CA SER A 185 -2.55 16.42 -2.92
C SER A 185 -1.17 15.82 -2.70
N GLU A 186 -1.08 14.52 -2.38
CA GLU A 186 0.18 13.81 -2.20
C GLU A 186 1.00 13.76 -3.48
N PHE A 187 0.38 13.41 -4.60
CA PHE A 187 1.04 13.35 -5.90
C PHE A 187 1.17 14.73 -6.59
N SER A 188 0.91 15.82 -5.88
CA SER A 188 1.33 17.18 -6.23
C SER A 188 2.63 17.61 -5.57
N LEU A 189 3.20 16.78 -4.65
CA LEU A 189 4.51 17.02 -4.06
C LEU A 189 5.62 16.95 -5.11
N SER A 190 6.78 17.53 -4.80
CA SER A 190 7.93 17.61 -5.70
C SER A 190 8.32 16.22 -6.23
N GLY A 191 8.54 16.14 -7.55
CA GLY A 191 8.90 14.88 -8.21
C GLY A 191 7.72 13.93 -8.47
N SER A 192 6.49 14.34 -8.14
CA SER A 192 5.28 13.54 -8.40
C SER A 192 4.44 14.14 -9.52
N VAL A 193 3.68 13.29 -10.22
CA VAL A 193 2.79 13.67 -11.31
C VAL A 193 1.50 12.86 -11.24
N THR A 194 0.38 13.56 -11.30
CA THR A 194 -0.93 12.95 -11.56
C THR A 194 -1.29 13.13 -13.03
N VAL A 195 -1.52 12.02 -13.72
CA VAL A 195 -2.02 12.01 -15.10
C VAL A 195 -3.48 11.59 -15.08
N MET A 196 -4.33 12.33 -15.78
CA MET A 196 -5.73 11.96 -15.97
C MET A 196 -6.16 12.18 -17.41
N THR A 197 -6.94 11.25 -17.91
CA THR A 197 -7.62 11.30 -19.19
C THR A 197 -9.14 11.15 -18.99
N GLU A 198 -9.91 11.08 -20.07
CA GLU A 198 -11.36 10.87 -19.96
C GLU A 198 -11.71 9.55 -19.24
N ASN A 199 -10.93 8.48 -19.47
CA ASN A 199 -11.26 7.11 -19.05
C ASN A 199 -10.19 6.44 -18.18
N SER A 200 -9.14 7.17 -17.77
CA SER A 200 -8.06 6.61 -16.95
C SER A 200 -7.36 7.68 -16.13
N TYR A 201 -6.69 7.23 -15.09
CA TYR A 201 -5.73 8.06 -14.34
C TYR A 201 -4.49 7.25 -13.97
N ALA A 202 -3.41 7.95 -13.66
CA ALA A 202 -2.21 7.36 -13.06
C ALA A 202 -1.57 8.33 -12.06
N PHE A 203 -1.08 7.77 -10.94
CA PHE A 203 -0.25 8.44 -9.97
C PHE A 203 1.21 7.97 -10.13
N CYS A 204 2.13 8.91 -10.33
CA CYS A 204 3.51 8.62 -10.67
C CYS A 204 4.48 9.46 -9.84
N CYS A 205 5.66 8.89 -9.52
CA CYS A 205 6.84 9.67 -9.13
C CYS A 205 7.85 9.65 -10.27
N ILE A 206 8.54 10.77 -10.47
CA ILE A 206 9.49 10.95 -11.55
C ILE A 206 10.91 10.93 -11.00
N GLU A 207 11.72 10.00 -11.51
CA GLU A 207 13.14 9.86 -11.17
C GLU A 207 13.98 10.04 -12.44
N GLY A 208 14.56 11.22 -12.60
CA GLY A 208 15.26 11.58 -13.83
C GLY A 208 14.33 11.54 -15.04
N SER A 209 14.57 10.63 -15.99
CA SER A 209 13.73 10.42 -17.18
C SER A 209 12.80 9.20 -17.06
N CYS A 210 12.67 8.60 -15.88
CA CYS A 210 11.80 7.46 -15.60
C CYS A 210 10.53 7.89 -14.88
N ALA A 211 9.36 7.44 -15.35
CA ALA A 211 8.10 7.54 -14.65
C ALA A 211 7.82 6.25 -13.87
N ASN A 212 7.79 6.33 -12.55
CA ASN A 212 7.42 5.23 -11.67
C ASN A 212 5.91 5.34 -11.35
N VAL A 213 5.10 4.49 -11.97
CA VAL A 213 3.64 4.47 -11.80
C VAL A 213 3.29 3.60 -10.61
N TYR A 214 2.74 4.20 -9.57
CA TYR A 214 2.31 3.51 -8.35
C TYR A 214 0.89 2.99 -8.44
N GLU A 215 0.04 3.68 -9.16
CA GLU A 215 -1.35 3.30 -9.38
C GLU A 215 -1.79 3.78 -10.76
N SER A 216 -2.50 2.93 -11.47
CA SER A 216 -3.19 3.30 -12.71
C SER A 216 -4.50 2.52 -12.79
N ALA A 217 -5.60 3.19 -13.10
CA ALA A 217 -6.92 2.58 -13.22
C ALA A 217 -7.68 3.11 -14.44
N GLY A 218 -8.70 2.36 -14.85
CA GLY A 218 -9.44 2.58 -16.08
C GLY A 218 -8.72 1.95 -17.28
N ASP A 219 -8.67 2.64 -18.40
CA ASP A 219 -7.84 2.23 -19.55
C ASP A 219 -6.36 2.54 -19.27
N ILE A 220 -5.70 1.60 -18.58
CA ILE A 220 -4.31 1.74 -18.17
C ILE A 220 -3.35 1.87 -19.38
N THR A 221 -3.71 1.29 -20.53
CA THR A 221 -2.91 1.42 -21.77
C THR A 221 -2.82 2.87 -22.19
N THR A 222 -3.92 3.59 -22.11
CA THR A 222 -3.99 5.02 -22.45
C THR A 222 -3.09 5.88 -21.54
N SER A 223 -3.15 5.72 -20.22
CA SER A 223 -2.29 6.47 -19.30
C SER A 223 -0.82 6.11 -19.44
N LEU A 224 -0.49 4.83 -19.65
CA LEU A 224 0.89 4.39 -19.88
C LEU A 224 1.46 4.89 -21.21
N THR A 225 0.64 4.95 -22.29
CA THR A 225 1.03 5.55 -23.57
C THR A 225 1.41 7.01 -23.41
N LEU A 226 0.62 7.77 -22.67
CA LEU A 226 0.92 9.18 -22.42
C LEU A 226 2.23 9.35 -21.64
N LEU A 227 2.48 8.51 -20.64
CA LEU A 227 3.73 8.55 -19.87
C LEU A 227 4.93 8.14 -20.76
N ALA A 228 4.82 7.07 -21.56
CA ALA A 228 5.85 6.63 -22.49
C ALA A 228 6.17 7.67 -23.58
N SER A 229 5.24 8.55 -23.92
CA SER A 229 5.50 9.66 -24.84
C SER A 229 6.31 10.81 -24.24
N ARG A 230 6.40 10.89 -22.92
CA ARG A 230 7.05 11.99 -22.16
C ARG A 230 8.35 11.58 -21.48
N TYR A 231 8.47 10.30 -21.13
CA TYR A 231 9.58 9.77 -20.37
C TYR A 231 10.27 8.64 -21.14
N SER A 232 11.58 8.50 -20.98
CA SER A 232 12.38 7.50 -21.70
C SER A 232 12.12 6.07 -21.19
N SER A 233 11.67 5.91 -19.95
CA SER A 233 11.23 4.64 -19.39
C SER A 233 10.02 4.83 -18.48
N VAL A 234 9.19 3.80 -18.40
CA VAL A 234 8.03 3.74 -17.51
C VAL A 234 8.10 2.45 -16.73
N LYS A 235 8.18 2.55 -15.41
CA LYS A 235 8.01 1.42 -14.50
C LYS A 235 6.60 1.48 -13.93
N ALA A 236 5.89 0.37 -13.95
CA ALA A 236 4.50 0.35 -13.50
C ALA A 236 4.20 -0.84 -12.60
N LEU A 237 3.24 -0.60 -11.70
CA LEU A 237 2.49 -1.62 -11.00
C LEU A 237 1.20 -1.84 -11.79
N VAL A 238 1.02 -3.06 -12.29
CA VAL A 238 -0.16 -3.44 -13.09
C VAL A 238 -0.80 -4.71 -12.52
N PRO A 239 -2.13 -4.89 -12.68
CA PRO A 239 -2.77 -6.16 -12.35
C PRO A 239 -2.11 -7.33 -13.10
N THR A 240 -2.09 -8.51 -12.49
CA THR A 240 -1.42 -9.70 -13.05
C THR A 240 -1.88 -10.05 -14.46
N LEU A 241 -3.15 -9.80 -14.78
CA LEU A 241 -3.73 -10.05 -16.11
C LEU A 241 -3.08 -9.20 -17.24
N TYR A 242 -2.39 -8.11 -16.88
CA TYR A 242 -1.66 -7.26 -17.83
C TYR A 242 -0.15 -7.52 -17.85
N SER A 243 0.35 -8.43 -16.98
CA SER A 243 1.80 -8.65 -16.84
C SER A 243 2.45 -9.09 -18.14
N ASP A 244 1.83 -10.02 -18.86
CA ASP A 244 2.36 -10.52 -20.14
C ASP A 244 2.27 -9.46 -21.23
N VAL A 245 1.21 -8.66 -21.26
CA VAL A 245 1.00 -7.56 -22.23
C VAL A 245 2.13 -6.54 -22.11
N PHE A 246 2.48 -6.16 -20.88
CA PHE A 246 3.51 -5.15 -20.63
C PHE A 246 4.91 -5.75 -20.41
N GLY A 247 5.07 -7.07 -20.46
CA GLY A 247 6.35 -7.76 -20.30
C GLY A 247 6.95 -7.61 -18.89
N VAL A 248 6.12 -7.42 -17.85
CA VAL A 248 6.56 -7.22 -16.47
C VAL A 248 6.47 -8.51 -15.66
N LYS A 249 7.42 -8.71 -14.75
CA LYS A 249 7.43 -9.89 -13.89
C LYS A 249 6.40 -9.77 -12.77
N GLN A 250 5.65 -10.84 -12.56
CA GLN A 250 4.76 -10.94 -11.41
C GLN A 250 5.55 -11.17 -10.11
N SER A 251 5.15 -10.49 -9.06
CA SER A 251 5.71 -10.64 -7.72
C SER A 251 4.64 -10.45 -6.64
N VAL A 252 4.96 -10.86 -5.41
CA VAL A 252 4.09 -10.61 -4.26
C VAL A 252 4.07 -9.11 -3.99
N PHE A 253 2.89 -8.51 -4.05
CA PHE A 253 2.69 -7.09 -3.75
C PHE A 253 2.20 -6.85 -2.34
N ASN A 254 1.17 -7.60 -1.90
CA ASN A 254 0.74 -7.57 -0.51
C ASN A 254 0.68 -8.99 0.09
N MET A 255 0.88 -9.04 1.41
CA MET A 255 0.66 -10.24 2.21
C MET A 255 -0.44 -10.00 3.23
N ILE A 256 -1.16 -11.07 3.58
CA ILE A 256 -2.28 -11.05 4.55
C ILE A 256 -2.00 -11.98 5.72
N LYS A 257 -2.44 -11.57 6.91
CA LYS A 257 -2.58 -12.43 8.09
C LYS A 257 -3.99 -12.27 8.66
N VAL A 258 -4.70 -13.36 8.84
CA VAL A 258 -6.01 -13.36 9.50
C VAL A 258 -5.82 -13.06 10.99
N ILE A 259 -6.59 -12.13 11.53
CA ILE A 259 -6.59 -11.71 12.94
C ILE A 259 -7.86 -12.19 13.66
N ASP A 260 -9.00 -12.11 12.98
CA ASP A 260 -10.29 -12.60 13.46
C ASP A 260 -11.01 -13.32 12.33
N GLU A 261 -11.02 -14.66 12.41
CA GLU A 261 -11.55 -15.51 11.36
C GLU A 261 -13.05 -15.31 11.15
N ASP A 262 -13.83 -15.33 12.24
CA ASP A 262 -15.30 -15.21 12.19
C ASP A 262 -15.73 -13.91 11.53
N VAL A 263 -15.04 -12.81 11.85
CA VAL A 263 -15.31 -11.49 11.25
C VAL A 263 -14.90 -11.45 9.79
N LEU A 264 -13.76 -12.07 9.43
CA LEU A 264 -13.30 -12.09 8.03
C LEU A 264 -14.28 -12.84 7.14
N ILE A 265 -14.71 -14.04 7.53
CA ILE A 265 -15.59 -14.89 6.70
C ILE A 265 -17.07 -14.49 6.76
N SER A 266 -17.47 -13.64 7.71
CA SER A 266 -18.87 -13.22 7.84
C SER A 266 -19.43 -12.74 6.49
N HIS A 267 -20.59 -13.27 6.10
CA HIS A 267 -21.29 -12.98 4.84
C HIS A 267 -20.59 -13.42 3.55
N THR A 268 -19.42 -14.06 3.59
CA THR A 268 -18.70 -14.50 2.39
C THR A 268 -19.18 -15.84 1.83
N GLY A 269 -19.91 -16.62 2.63
CA GLY A 269 -20.36 -17.98 2.27
C GLY A 269 -19.30 -19.07 2.46
N PHE A 270 -18.09 -18.73 2.95
CA PHE A 270 -17.03 -19.68 3.25
C PHE A 270 -17.10 -20.16 4.70
N SER A 271 -16.67 -21.40 4.94
CA SER A 271 -16.66 -22.01 6.28
C SER A 271 -15.38 -21.72 7.06
N THR A 272 -14.28 -21.42 6.38
CA THR A 272 -12.98 -21.10 6.99
C THR A 272 -12.32 -19.90 6.33
N ALA A 273 -11.49 -19.18 7.10
CA ALA A 273 -10.71 -18.07 6.55
C ALA A 273 -9.70 -18.55 5.50
N ALA A 274 -9.12 -19.74 5.67
CA ALA A 274 -8.17 -20.29 4.72
C ALA A 274 -8.82 -20.50 3.33
N GLU A 275 -10.04 -21.05 3.27
CA GLU A 275 -10.78 -21.21 2.02
C GLU A 275 -11.15 -19.85 1.40
N ALA A 276 -11.62 -18.91 2.21
CA ALA A 276 -11.99 -17.57 1.76
C ALA A 276 -10.77 -16.81 1.18
N VAL A 277 -9.63 -16.83 1.87
CA VAL A 277 -8.38 -16.22 1.41
C VAL A 277 -7.86 -16.89 0.15
N ALA A 278 -7.85 -18.23 0.09
CA ALA A 278 -7.42 -18.98 -1.09
C ALA A 278 -8.30 -18.67 -2.32
N HIS A 279 -9.61 -18.45 -2.11
CA HIS A 279 -10.51 -18.04 -3.18
C HIS A 279 -10.25 -16.59 -3.60
N ALA A 280 -10.13 -15.68 -2.64
CA ALA A 280 -9.90 -14.27 -2.88
C ALA A 280 -8.60 -14.00 -3.67
N LYS A 281 -7.53 -14.74 -3.40
CA LYS A 281 -6.24 -14.64 -4.12
C LYS A 281 -6.35 -14.73 -5.64
N LYS A 282 -7.35 -15.41 -6.16
CA LYS A 282 -7.54 -15.60 -7.61
C LYS A 282 -7.84 -14.29 -8.33
N THR A 283 -8.44 -13.35 -7.64
CA THR A 283 -8.85 -12.04 -8.18
C THR A 283 -8.40 -10.86 -7.27
N ALA A 284 -7.44 -11.11 -6.36
CA ALA A 284 -6.97 -10.06 -5.47
C ALA A 284 -6.18 -8.99 -6.22
N LEU A 285 -6.53 -7.74 -5.99
CA LEU A 285 -5.82 -6.56 -6.48
C LEU A 285 -5.84 -5.48 -5.41
N SER A 286 -4.73 -4.80 -5.23
CA SER A 286 -4.62 -3.60 -4.39
C SER A 286 -3.55 -2.68 -4.94
N PHE A 287 -3.69 -1.40 -4.70
CA PHE A 287 -2.66 -0.39 -4.96
C PHE A 287 -2.10 0.18 -3.65
N ASP A 288 -2.55 -0.30 -2.50
CA ASP A 288 -2.19 0.27 -1.22
C ASP A 288 -0.75 -0.10 -0.82
N LYS A 289 0.05 0.93 -0.58
CA LYS A 289 1.46 0.83 -0.17
C LYS A 289 1.69 1.30 1.26
N TYR A 290 0.95 2.32 1.73
CA TYR A 290 1.14 2.96 3.02
C TYR A 290 -0.21 3.24 3.69
#